data_e31f5877ad92edb5b007ccea4104315b
#
_entry.id   e31f5877ad92edb5b007ccea4104315b
#
_cell.length_a   1.000
_cell.length_b   1.000
_cell.length_c   1.000
_cell.angle_alpha   90.00
_cell.angle_beta   90.00
_cell.angle_gamma   90.00
#
_symmetry.space_group_name_H-M   'P 1'
#
loop_
_entity.id
_entity.type
_entity.pdbx_description
1 polymer ?
#
loop_
_entity_poly.entity_id
_entity_poly.type
_entity_poly.pdbx_seq_one_letter_code
_entity_poly.pdbx_strand_id
1 'polypeptide(L)'
;MAQLFQFNYKGNESKPCVPLITDKNMEAAADNGCPRSTVQDVYTQITIDLTAAVDLLKKAESAGEERKDKRYISLAVAYGLQARVYLSMHEYAQAATAAGNAIEAAANEGISPAGMTDVNKPAFWTVSEKNWMWGIIVNETDEIVSSGIVNWPSHMGSLNFGYANFSGGLQISKSLYNQIPNTDVRKGWWLGGDLKSKNLSASQQAMVTGYGYKAYTQVKFAPYNNVLETSINANDIPLMRVEEMYLIKAEAEAMSGQDGKKTLEDFIKKYRNESYVVSNSDIQEEVFLQRRIELWGEGLNWFDVMRLNKGVDRRGAGFPNDNMIFNIAPTDPIFIVAYSSS
;
A
#
# COMPACT_ATOMS: atom_id res chain seq x y z
N MET A 1 2.07 -2.11 -14.74
CA MET A 1 2.01 -3.06 -15.89
C MET A 1 3.03 -4.18 -15.74
N ALA A 2 4.35 -3.91 -15.69
CA ALA A 2 5.37 -4.97 -15.61
C ALA A 2 5.09 -6.03 -14.53
N GLN A 3 4.71 -5.62 -13.33
CA GLN A 3 4.41 -6.51 -12.20
C GLN A 3 3.08 -7.29 -12.32
N LEU A 4 2.26 -7.00 -13.31
CA LEU A 4 1.01 -7.72 -13.56
C LEU A 4 1.18 -8.78 -14.66
N PHE A 5 2.09 -8.54 -15.62
CA PHE A 5 2.28 -9.38 -16.78
C PHE A 5 3.53 -10.26 -16.71
N GLN A 6 4.27 -10.20 -15.63
CA GLN A 6 5.41 -11.07 -15.37
C GLN A 6 5.61 -11.26 -13.85
N PHE A 7 6.28 -12.34 -13.47
CA PHE A 7 6.73 -12.57 -12.09
C PHE A 7 7.73 -11.50 -11.65
N ASN A 8 8.18 -11.57 -10.39
CA ASN A 8 9.16 -10.64 -9.83
C ASN A 8 10.38 -10.45 -10.74
N TYR A 9 11.05 -9.30 -10.60
CA TYR A 9 12.22 -8.95 -11.39
C TYR A 9 13.33 -9.99 -11.25
N LYS A 10 13.73 -10.31 -10.02
CA LYS A 10 14.87 -11.19 -9.74
C LYS A 10 14.63 -12.61 -10.22
N GLY A 11 15.53 -13.07 -11.10
CA GLY A 11 15.46 -14.39 -11.74
C GLY A 11 14.58 -14.45 -13.00
N ASN A 12 13.99 -13.32 -13.41
CA ASN A 12 13.17 -13.22 -14.61
C ASN A 12 13.63 -12.10 -15.56
N GLU A 13 14.83 -11.59 -15.39
CA GLU A 13 15.37 -10.41 -16.09
C GLU A 13 15.28 -10.54 -17.62
N SER A 14 15.54 -11.73 -18.15
CA SER A 14 15.50 -12.04 -19.58
C SER A 14 14.11 -12.45 -20.12
N LYS A 15 13.11 -12.58 -19.23
CA LYS A 15 11.77 -12.99 -19.62
C LYS A 15 11.02 -11.87 -20.33
N PRO A 16 10.11 -12.20 -21.27
CA PRO A 16 9.25 -11.19 -21.90
C PRO A 16 8.37 -10.48 -20.86
N CYS A 17 8.33 -9.16 -20.90
CA CYS A 17 7.53 -8.32 -20.03
C CYS A 17 6.40 -7.64 -20.80
N VAL A 18 6.46 -6.34 -20.96
CA VAL A 18 5.50 -5.52 -21.71
C VAL A 18 6.20 -4.85 -22.89
N PRO A 19 5.49 -4.44 -23.94
CA PRO A 19 6.06 -3.57 -24.95
C PRO A 19 6.60 -2.28 -24.32
N LEU A 20 7.82 -1.88 -24.67
CA LEU A 20 8.42 -0.63 -24.24
C LEU A 20 8.27 0.39 -25.37
N ILE A 21 7.32 1.30 -25.19
CA ILE A 21 7.05 2.39 -26.14
C ILE A 21 7.55 3.68 -25.51
N THR A 22 8.44 4.36 -26.20
CA THR A 22 9.04 5.64 -25.82
C THR A 22 8.89 6.63 -26.97
N ASP A 23 9.23 7.91 -26.74
CA ASP A 23 9.21 8.94 -27.78
C ASP A 23 10.05 8.59 -29.02
N LYS A 24 11.03 7.69 -28.85
CA LYS A 24 11.93 7.28 -29.93
C LYS A 24 11.32 6.26 -30.89
N ASN A 25 10.32 5.50 -30.46
CA ASN A 25 9.74 4.41 -31.26
C ASN A 25 8.20 4.43 -31.35
N MET A 26 7.55 5.45 -30.79
CA MET A 26 6.07 5.50 -30.72
C MET A 26 5.40 5.48 -32.11
N GLU A 27 5.96 6.19 -33.09
CA GLU A 27 5.43 6.21 -34.46
C GLU A 27 5.54 4.84 -35.11
N ALA A 28 6.75 4.23 -35.06
CA ALA A 28 6.96 2.89 -35.60
C ALA A 28 6.13 1.83 -34.89
N ALA A 29 5.91 1.98 -33.57
CA ALA A 29 5.08 1.08 -32.80
C ALA A 29 3.59 1.21 -33.15
N ALA A 30 3.11 2.41 -33.52
CA ALA A 30 1.76 2.64 -33.96
C ALA A 30 1.48 1.95 -35.33
N ASP A 31 2.45 2.01 -36.26
CA ASP A 31 2.32 1.46 -37.62
C ASP A 31 2.54 -0.06 -37.66
N ASN A 32 3.49 -0.58 -36.92
CA ASN A 32 4.00 -1.94 -37.04
C ASN A 32 3.78 -2.82 -35.80
N GLY A 33 3.20 -2.26 -34.75
CA GLY A 33 3.19 -2.87 -33.40
C GLY A 33 4.55 -2.80 -32.69
N CYS A 34 4.57 -3.20 -31.43
CA CYS A 34 5.79 -3.22 -30.63
C CYS A 34 5.91 -4.59 -29.93
N PRO A 35 7.01 -5.33 -30.13
CA PRO A 35 7.22 -6.59 -29.45
C PRO A 35 7.40 -6.37 -27.94
N ARG A 36 7.18 -7.42 -27.16
CA ARG A 36 7.45 -7.38 -25.71
C ARG A 36 8.94 -7.23 -25.45
N SER A 37 9.31 -6.27 -24.64
CA SER A 37 10.66 -6.07 -24.13
C SER A 37 10.95 -7.04 -22.97
N THR A 38 12.22 -7.21 -22.61
CA THR A 38 12.57 -8.00 -21.46
C THR A 38 12.20 -7.27 -20.14
N VAL A 39 12.07 -8.02 -19.06
CA VAL A 39 11.91 -7.43 -17.71
C VAL A 39 13.05 -6.45 -17.42
N GLN A 40 14.30 -6.83 -17.76
CA GLN A 40 15.47 -5.97 -17.58
C GLN A 40 15.33 -4.64 -18.32
N ASP A 41 14.94 -4.66 -19.59
CA ASP A 41 14.80 -3.42 -20.39
C ASP A 41 13.77 -2.49 -19.82
N VAL A 42 12.61 -3.04 -19.41
CA VAL A 42 11.52 -2.25 -18.81
C VAL A 42 11.95 -1.62 -17.49
N TYR A 43 12.57 -2.38 -16.59
CA TYR A 43 13.03 -1.83 -15.30
C TYR A 43 14.22 -0.87 -15.48
N THR A 44 15.08 -1.08 -16.46
CA THR A 44 16.13 -0.13 -16.82
C THR A 44 15.53 1.21 -17.25
N GLN A 45 14.51 1.20 -18.12
CA GLN A 45 13.85 2.44 -18.51
C GLN A 45 13.17 3.12 -17.31
N ILE A 46 12.46 2.38 -16.44
CA ILE A 46 11.84 2.93 -15.24
C ILE A 46 12.87 3.61 -14.35
N THR A 47 14.04 3.03 -14.13
CA THR A 47 15.09 3.62 -13.30
C THR A 47 15.71 4.86 -13.93
N ILE A 48 15.86 4.90 -15.25
CA ILE A 48 16.31 6.09 -15.99
C ILE A 48 15.30 7.21 -15.81
N ASP A 49 14.02 6.95 -16.05
CA ASP A 49 12.95 7.96 -15.97
C ASP A 49 12.82 8.51 -14.55
N LEU A 50 12.86 7.64 -13.53
CA LEU A 50 12.79 8.08 -12.13
C LEU A 50 14.02 8.89 -11.69
N THR A 51 15.21 8.56 -12.22
CA THR A 51 16.42 9.33 -11.94
C THR A 51 16.30 10.73 -12.54
N ALA A 52 15.86 10.82 -13.80
CA ALA A 52 15.61 12.10 -14.45
C ALA A 52 14.53 12.93 -13.73
N ALA A 53 13.45 12.28 -13.28
CA ALA A 53 12.39 12.94 -12.50
C ALA A 53 12.93 13.53 -11.18
N VAL A 54 13.74 12.78 -10.44
CA VAL A 54 14.38 13.25 -9.20
C VAL A 54 15.25 14.48 -9.48
N ASP A 55 16.07 14.45 -10.55
CA ASP A 55 16.94 15.56 -10.90
C ASP A 55 16.16 16.83 -11.30
N LEU A 56 15.03 16.66 -12.02
CA LEU A 56 14.15 17.78 -12.39
C LEU A 56 13.45 18.36 -11.15
N LEU A 57 12.95 17.52 -10.26
CA LEU A 57 12.27 17.96 -9.04
C LEU A 57 13.22 18.67 -8.07
N LYS A 58 14.47 18.23 -7.94
CA LYS A 58 15.51 18.95 -7.19
C LYS A 58 15.75 20.35 -7.75
N LYS A 59 15.77 20.50 -9.07
CA LYS A 59 15.92 21.82 -9.72
C LYS A 59 14.71 22.71 -9.44
N ALA A 60 13.49 22.15 -9.51
CA ALA A 60 12.25 22.86 -9.21
C ALA A 60 12.23 23.35 -7.75
N GLU A 61 12.54 22.47 -6.77
CA GLU A 61 12.65 22.87 -5.36
C GLU A 61 13.73 23.96 -5.15
N SER A 62 14.88 23.84 -5.81
CA SER A 62 15.95 24.86 -5.72
C SER A 62 15.54 26.21 -6.33
N ALA A 63 14.56 26.21 -7.24
CA ALA A 63 13.95 27.41 -7.81
C ALA A 63 12.80 27.96 -6.95
N GLY A 64 12.46 27.30 -5.84
CA GLY A 64 11.35 27.69 -4.96
C GLY A 64 9.98 27.26 -5.50
N GLU A 65 9.93 26.31 -6.43
CA GLU A 65 8.68 25.78 -6.95
C GLU A 65 8.15 24.68 -6.02
N GLU A 66 6.91 24.82 -5.58
CA GLU A 66 6.22 23.85 -4.75
C GLU A 66 5.08 23.18 -5.53
N ARG A 67 4.80 21.90 -5.23
CA ARG A 67 3.62 21.25 -5.80
C ARG A 67 2.33 21.91 -5.30
N LYS A 68 1.32 21.96 -6.14
CA LYS A 68 0.02 22.57 -5.82
C LYS A 68 -0.70 21.84 -4.69
N ASP A 69 -0.69 20.53 -4.71
CA ASP A 69 -1.29 19.65 -3.70
C ASP A 69 -0.74 18.21 -3.84
N LYS A 70 -1.22 17.29 -3.00
CA LYS A 70 -0.74 15.90 -2.95
C LYS A 70 -1.19 15.00 -4.12
N ARG A 71 -1.89 15.53 -5.14
CA ARG A 71 -2.12 14.81 -6.42
C ARG A 71 -0.87 14.83 -7.30
N TYR A 72 -0.04 15.85 -7.14
CA TYR A 72 1.16 16.04 -7.94
C TYR A 72 2.36 15.35 -7.30
N ILE A 73 3.27 14.89 -8.15
CA ILE A 73 4.51 14.24 -7.71
C ILE A 73 5.45 15.30 -7.14
N SER A 74 5.91 15.11 -5.90
CA SER A 74 6.99 15.87 -5.28
C SER A 74 8.28 15.06 -5.29
N LEU A 75 9.36 15.70 -4.84
CA LEU A 75 10.65 15.02 -4.67
C LEU A 75 10.54 13.83 -3.71
N ALA A 76 9.79 13.97 -2.60
CA ALA A 76 9.51 12.88 -1.67
C ALA A 76 8.83 11.69 -2.35
N VAL A 77 7.84 11.95 -3.21
CA VAL A 77 7.12 10.91 -3.95
C VAL A 77 8.03 10.24 -5.00
N ALA A 78 8.83 11.02 -5.72
CA ALA A 78 9.77 10.47 -6.71
C ALA A 78 10.80 9.52 -6.06
N TYR A 79 11.38 9.91 -4.93
CA TYR A 79 12.22 9.01 -4.14
C TYR A 79 11.46 7.78 -3.61
N GLY A 80 10.22 7.97 -3.18
CA GLY A 80 9.37 6.85 -2.76
C GLY A 80 9.11 5.84 -3.88
N LEU A 81 8.91 6.31 -5.12
CA LEU A 81 8.79 5.45 -6.31
C LEU A 81 10.11 4.73 -6.62
N GLN A 82 11.26 5.42 -6.50
CA GLN A 82 12.57 4.76 -6.63
C GLN A 82 12.73 3.66 -5.56
N ALA A 83 12.36 3.94 -4.32
CA ALA A 83 12.43 2.96 -3.23
C ALA A 83 11.59 1.70 -3.52
N ARG A 84 10.35 1.86 -4.02
CA ARG A 84 9.49 0.75 -4.45
C ARG A 84 10.12 -0.06 -5.58
N VAL A 85 10.67 0.61 -6.59
CA VAL A 85 11.27 -0.05 -7.76
C VAL A 85 12.52 -0.82 -7.35
N TYR A 86 13.46 -0.20 -6.64
CA TYR A 86 14.67 -0.87 -6.18
C TYR A 86 14.36 -2.04 -5.22
N LEU A 87 13.36 -1.89 -4.34
CA LEU A 87 12.91 -3.00 -3.49
C LEU A 87 12.40 -4.17 -4.34
N SER A 88 11.62 -3.90 -5.39
CA SER A 88 11.09 -4.92 -6.32
C SER A 88 12.18 -5.59 -7.13
N MET A 89 13.29 -4.90 -7.39
CA MET A 89 14.47 -5.43 -8.07
C MET A 89 15.41 -6.19 -7.14
N HIS A 90 15.20 -6.14 -5.83
CA HIS A 90 16.12 -6.60 -4.78
C HIS A 90 17.46 -5.83 -4.76
N GLU A 91 17.43 -4.59 -5.26
CA GLU A 91 18.56 -3.64 -5.20
C GLU A 91 18.51 -2.92 -3.84
N TYR A 92 18.78 -3.67 -2.78
CA TYR A 92 18.47 -3.26 -1.40
C TYR A 92 19.24 -2.01 -0.94
N ALA A 93 20.52 -1.87 -1.31
CA ALA A 93 21.30 -0.69 -0.93
C ALA A 93 20.69 0.61 -1.52
N GLN A 94 20.28 0.55 -2.80
CA GLN A 94 19.60 1.66 -3.48
C GLN A 94 18.22 1.90 -2.89
N ALA A 95 17.46 0.84 -2.56
CA ALA A 95 16.15 0.94 -1.93
C ALA A 95 16.24 1.63 -0.56
N ALA A 96 17.22 1.27 0.28
CA ALA A 96 17.45 1.89 1.58
C ALA A 96 17.76 3.38 1.44
N THR A 97 18.65 3.74 0.52
CA THR A 97 19.02 5.13 0.23
C THR A 97 17.81 5.93 -0.27
N ALA A 98 17.07 5.41 -1.24
CA ALA A 98 15.90 6.08 -1.80
C ALA A 98 14.79 6.27 -0.75
N ALA A 99 14.54 5.26 0.09
CA ALA A 99 13.56 5.36 1.18
C ALA A 99 13.99 6.38 2.24
N GLY A 100 15.27 6.46 2.58
CA GLY A 100 15.84 7.49 3.45
C GLY A 100 15.62 8.89 2.90
N ASN A 101 15.96 9.10 1.63
CA ASN A 101 15.74 10.37 0.94
C ASN A 101 14.25 10.74 0.86
N ALA A 102 13.36 9.75 0.64
CA ALA A 102 11.92 9.99 0.63
C ALA A 102 11.40 10.45 1.99
N ILE A 103 11.89 9.86 3.09
CA ILE A 103 11.53 10.27 4.47
C ILE A 103 11.99 11.69 4.75
N GLU A 104 13.23 12.03 4.38
CA GLU A 104 13.79 13.37 4.59
C GLU A 104 13.03 14.44 3.77
N ALA A 105 12.84 14.19 2.48
CA ALA A 105 12.07 15.09 1.62
C ALA A 105 10.62 15.24 2.09
N ALA A 106 9.97 14.16 2.54
CA ALA A 106 8.63 14.22 3.12
C ALA A 106 8.59 15.10 4.39
N ALA A 107 9.59 14.99 5.25
CA ALA A 107 9.70 15.82 6.46
C ALA A 107 9.82 17.30 6.11
N ASN A 108 10.55 17.66 5.04
CA ASN A 108 10.66 19.04 4.55
C ASN A 108 9.31 19.57 4.04
N GLU A 109 8.43 18.72 3.54
CA GLU A 109 7.04 19.05 3.18
C GLU A 109 6.06 19.03 4.38
N GLY A 110 6.54 18.86 5.62
CA GLY A 110 5.71 18.73 6.82
C GLY A 110 4.98 17.39 6.94
N ILE A 111 5.33 16.40 6.13
CA ILE A 111 4.77 15.04 6.16
C ILE A 111 5.51 14.21 7.19
N SER A 112 4.76 13.55 8.06
CA SER A 112 5.31 12.70 9.13
C SER A 112 4.40 11.50 9.40
N PRO A 113 4.91 10.40 9.96
CA PRO A 113 4.05 9.26 10.30
C PRO A 113 2.90 9.66 11.24
N ALA A 114 1.76 9.03 11.06
CA ALA A 114 0.64 9.17 11.99
C ALA A 114 1.06 8.65 13.37
N GLY A 115 0.82 9.46 14.41
CA GLY A 115 1.10 9.08 15.79
C GLY A 115 0.10 8.05 16.32
N MET A 116 0.40 7.45 17.48
CA MET A 116 -0.50 6.45 18.09
C MET A 116 -1.91 6.98 18.33
N THR A 117 -2.04 8.26 18.71
CA THR A 117 -3.35 8.91 18.90
C THR A 117 -4.12 9.12 17.60
N ASP A 118 -3.41 9.34 16.49
CA ASP A 118 -4.05 9.46 15.16
C ASP A 118 -4.54 8.10 14.66
N VAL A 119 -3.78 7.04 14.96
CA VAL A 119 -4.11 5.65 14.59
C VAL A 119 -5.30 5.10 15.38
N ASN A 120 -5.54 5.63 16.60
CA ASN A 120 -6.61 5.19 17.51
C ASN A 120 -8.03 5.63 17.10
N LYS A 121 -8.24 6.06 15.90
CA LYS A 121 -9.55 6.44 15.34
C LYS A 121 -9.61 6.09 13.86
N PRO A 122 -10.82 5.91 13.29
CA PRO A 122 -10.94 5.76 11.84
C PRO A 122 -10.39 7.00 11.10
N ALA A 123 -9.61 6.76 10.08
CA ALA A 123 -8.94 7.77 9.26
C ALA A 123 -8.93 7.34 7.79
N PHE A 124 -7.96 7.75 6.98
CA PHE A 124 -7.80 7.32 5.59
C PHE A 124 -8.95 7.75 4.67
N TRP A 125 -9.44 8.97 4.85
CA TRP A 125 -10.49 9.51 3.99
C TRP A 125 -10.08 10.79 3.24
N THR A 126 -8.95 11.42 3.59
CA THR A 126 -8.51 12.69 2.96
C THR A 126 -7.01 12.77 2.81
N VAL A 127 -6.55 13.36 1.70
CA VAL A 127 -5.12 13.69 1.45
C VAL A 127 -4.56 14.71 2.45
N SER A 128 -5.42 15.41 3.21
CA SER A 128 -5.00 16.33 4.27
C SER A 128 -4.35 15.63 5.45
N GLU A 129 -4.47 14.30 5.56
CA GLU A 129 -3.77 13.55 6.60
C GLU A 129 -2.26 13.73 6.46
N LYS A 130 -1.60 13.99 7.61
CA LYS A 130 -0.20 14.40 7.65
C LYS A 130 0.80 13.35 7.14
N ASN A 131 0.40 12.09 7.09
CA ASN A 131 1.24 10.97 6.70
C ASN A 131 1.09 10.57 5.22
N TRP A 132 0.17 11.17 4.48
CA TRP A 132 0.05 10.92 3.06
C TRP A 132 1.06 11.73 2.27
N MET A 133 1.84 11.05 1.44
CA MET A 133 2.78 11.66 0.50
C MET A 133 2.11 11.94 -0.85
N TRP A 134 1.23 11.04 -1.29
CA TRP A 134 0.57 11.08 -2.59
C TRP A 134 -0.80 10.42 -2.52
N GLY A 135 -1.79 10.99 -3.22
CA GLY A 135 -3.14 10.47 -3.26
C GLY A 135 -3.95 11.00 -4.43
N ILE A 136 -5.09 10.36 -4.67
CA ILE A 136 -6.10 10.84 -5.61
C ILE A 136 -7.14 11.62 -4.80
N ILE A 137 -7.38 12.88 -5.17
CA ILE A 137 -8.46 13.68 -4.61
C ILE A 137 -9.73 13.37 -5.39
N VAL A 138 -10.77 12.99 -4.66
CA VAL A 138 -12.11 12.69 -5.20
C VAL A 138 -13.06 13.79 -4.77
N ASN A 139 -13.75 14.43 -5.72
CA ASN A 139 -14.74 15.46 -5.41
C ASN A 139 -16.16 14.86 -5.42
N GLU A 140 -17.05 15.42 -4.60
CA GLU A 140 -18.45 14.98 -4.52
C GLU A 140 -19.17 15.04 -5.89
N THR A 141 -18.73 15.91 -6.79
CA THR A 141 -19.28 16.10 -8.14
C THR A 141 -18.69 15.17 -9.19
N ASP A 142 -17.68 14.38 -8.85
CA ASP A 142 -17.08 13.45 -9.79
C ASP A 142 -18.08 12.35 -10.19
N GLU A 143 -18.10 11.99 -11.47
CA GLU A 143 -19.05 11.01 -12.01
C GLU A 143 -18.97 9.66 -11.25
N ILE A 144 -17.76 9.26 -10.84
CA ILE A 144 -17.55 8.04 -10.07
C ILE A 144 -18.24 8.06 -8.70
N VAL A 145 -18.48 9.24 -8.12
CA VAL A 145 -19.22 9.41 -6.86
C VAL A 145 -20.71 9.34 -7.12
N SER A 146 -21.19 10.00 -8.18
CA SER A 146 -22.60 10.01 -8.56
C SER A 146 -23.12 8.64 -8.98
N SER A 147 -22.27 7.76 -9.49
CA SER A 147 -22.58 6.35 -9.75
C SER A 147 -22.80 5.52 -8.46
N GLY A 148 -22.55 6.13 -7.31
CA GLY A 148 -22.89 5.66 -5.97
C GLY A 148 -21.93 4.60 -5.44
N ILE A 149 -22.12 3.35 -5.82
CA ILE A 149 -21.46 2.20 -5.20
C ILE A 149 -20.27 1.62 -5.99
N VAL A 150 -19.92 2.21 -7.14
CA VAL A 150 -18.94 1.65 -8.09
C VAL A 150 -17.56 2.34 -7.97
N ASN A 151 -17.16 2.72 -6.77
CA ASN A 151 -15.86 3.34 -6.54
C ASN A 151 -15.10 2.69 -5.38
N TRP A 152 -13.79 2.94 -5.30
CA TRP A 152 -12.94 2.37 -4.27
C TRP A 152 -13.39 2.73 -2.84
N PRO A 153 -13.76 3.98 -2.50
CA PRO A 153 -14.25 4.33 -1.17
C PRO A 153 -15.49 3.53 -0.75
N SER A 154 -16.42 3.30 -1.67
CA SER A 154 -17.61 2.47 -1.41
C SER A 154 -17.25 1.01 -1.12
N HIS A 155 -16.22 0.48 -1.79
CA HIS A 155 -15.75 -0.89 -1.60
C HIS A 155 -14.84 -1.05 -0.36
N MET A 156 -14.15 0.00 0.07
CA MET A 156 -13.18 -0.04 1.17
C MET A 156 -13.65 0.67 2.43
N GLY A 157 -14.56 1.64 2.31
CA GLY A 157 -15.05 2.40 3.46
C GLY A 157 -15.74 1.53 4.51
N SER A 158 -15.72 2.00 5.75
CA SER A 158 -16.48 1.44 6.86
C SER A 158 -17.43 2.48 7.41
N LEU A 159 -18.51 2.04 8.07
CA LEU A 159 -19.48 2.90 8.74
C LEU A 159 -20.19 3.93 7.82
N ASN A 160 -20.11 3.72 6.50
CA ASN A 160 -20.78 4.49 5.46
C ASN A 160 -21.91 3.66 4.83
N PHE A 161 -22.75 4.31 4.04
CA PHE A 161 -23.66 3.63 3.13
C PHE A 161 -22.90 3.33 1.82
N GLY A 162 -22.23 2.19 1.77
CA GLY A 162 -21.37 1.79 0.67
C GLY A 162 -21.43 0.30 0.36
N TYR A 163 -20.85 -0.10 -0.74
CA TYR A 163 -20.94 -1.48 -1.26
C TYR A 163 -20.40 -2.52 -0.26
N ALA A 164 -19.28 -2.21 0.42
CA ALA A 164 -18.71 -3.11 1.41
C ALA A 164 -19.69 -3.47 2.53
N ASN A 165 -20.52 -2.53 2.95
CA ASN A 165 -21.41 -2.70 4.09
C ASN A 165 -22.60 -3.62 3.80
N PHE A 166 -23.07 -3.70 2.54
CA PHE A 166 -24.10 -4.66 2.14
C PHE A 166 -23.66 -6.13 2.26
N SER A 167 -22.37 -6.39 2.29
CA SER A 167 -21.81 -7.73 2.48
C SER A 167 -21.26 -7.98 3.89
N GLY A 168 -21.51 -7.06 4.83
CA GLY A 168 -21.03 -7.14 6.21
C GLY A 168 -19.60 -6.65 6.41
N GLY A 169 -19.10 -5.83 5.49
CA GLY A 169 -17.77 -5.21 5.50
C GLY A 169 -16.65 -6.13 5.02
N LEU A 170 -15.46 -5.58 4.87
CA LEU A 170 -14.25 -6.32 4.50
C LEU A 170 -13.48 -6.74 5.76
N GLN A 171 -13.09 -8.01 5.82
CA GLN A 171 -12.41 -8.59 6.97
C GLN A 171 -10.92 -8.81 6.71
N ILE A 172 -10.11 -8.60 7.74
CA ILE A 172 -8.74 -9.11 7.78
C ILE A 172 -8.78 -10.63 8.01
N SER A 173 -7.80 -11.35 7.47
CA SER A 173 -7.58 -12.76 7.83
C SER A 173 -7.43 -12.91 9.35
N LYS A 174 -8.18 -13.83 9.95
CA LYS A 174 -8.11 -14.14 11.39
C LYS A 174 -6.69 -14.49 11.81
N SER A 175 -5.95 -15.24 10.98
CA SER A 175 -4.56 -15.62 11.27
C SER A 175 -3.64 -14.40 11.31
N LEU A 176 -3.85 -13.38 10.46
CA LEU A 176 -3.08 -12.15 10.50
C LEU A 176 -3.48 -11.28 11.70
N TYR A 177 -4.78 -11.14 11.98
CA TYR A 177 -5.27 -10.39 13.14
C TYR A 177 -4.69 -10.92 14.46
N ASN A 178 -4.60 -12.24 14.62
CA ASN A 178 -4.08 -12.88 15.82
C ASN A 178 -2.56 -12.64 16.03
N GLN A 179 -1.83 -12.27 15.00
CA GLN A 179 -0.41 -11.91 15.10
C GLN A 179 -0.19 -10.45 15.57
N ILE A 180 -1.26 -9.63 15.61
CA ILE A 180 -1.16 -8.26 16.09
C ILE A 180 -1.27 -8.25 17.62
N PRO A 181 -0.25 -7.79 18.37
CA PRO A 181 -0.32 -7.70 19.82
C PRO A 181 -1.45 -6.77 20.31
N ASN A 182 -2.00 -7.03 21.47
CA ASN A 182 -3.03 -6.16 22.05
C ASN A 182 -2.50 -4.74 22.39
N THR A 183 -1.20 -4.61 22.58
CA THR A 183 -0.49 -3.35 22.81
C THR A 183 -0.28 -2.53 21.54
N ASP A 184 -0.43 -3.13 20.36
CA ASP A 184 -0.32 -2.43 19.09
C ASP A 184 -1.60 -1.64 18.80
N VAL A 185 -1.46 -0.35 18.55
CA VAL A 185 -2.61 0.54 18.29
C VAL A 185 -3.36 0.16 17.03
N ARG A 186 -2.68 -0.42 16.04
CA ARG A 186 -3.29 -0.87 14.78
C ARG A 186 -4.30 -2.01 14.95
N LYS A 187 -4.23 -2.75 16.05
CA LYS A 187 -5.22 -3.81 16.31
C LYS A 187 -6.64 -3.26 16.33
N GLY A 188 -6.81 -2.00 16.73
CA GLY A 188 -8.08 -1.30 16.69
C GLY A 188 -8.59 -0.93 15.29
N TRP A 189 -7.83 -1.16 14.22
CA TRP A 189 -8.30 -1.01 12.84
C TRP A 189 -9.30 -2.09 12.42
N TRP A 190 -9.48 -3.10 13.24
CA TRP A 190 -10.42 -4.20 13.00
C TRP A 190 -11.23 -4.49 14.26
N LEU A 191 -12.43 -4.98 14.05
CA LEU A 191 -13.24 -5.53 15.13
C LEU A 191 -12.60 -6.81 15.67
N GLY A 192 -12.66 -6.99 16.97
CA GLY A 192 -12.32 -8.27 17.62
C GLY A 192 -13.36 -9.34 17.34
N GLY A 193 -13.12 -10.54 17.90
CA GLY A 193 -14.11 -11.63 17.88
C GLY A 193 -15.41 -11.29 18.62
N ASP A 194 -15.37 -10.30 19.50
CA ASP A 194 -16.49 -9.75 20.27
C ASP A 194 -17.21 -8.59 19.54
N LEU A 195 -16.86 -8.34 18.29
CA LEU A 195 -17.38 -7.24 17.45
C LEU A 195 -17.07 -5.84 17.99
N LYS A 196 -16.03 -5.69 18.80
CA LYS A 196 -15.62 -4.41 19.37
C LYS A 196 -14.28 -3.94 18.82
N SER A 197 -14.10 -2.62 18.76
CA SER A 197 -12.82 -1.99 18.55
C SER A 197 -12.62 -0.82 19.50
N LYS A 198 -11.44 -0.71 20.09
CA LYS A 198 -11.05 0.44 20.94
C LYS A 198 -10.98 1.77 20.18
N ASN A 199 -10.95 1.74 18.85
CA ASN A 199 -10.88 2.93 18.00
C ASN A 199 -12.25 3.53 17.71
N LEU A 200 -13.35 2.85 18.07
CA LEU A 200 -14.71 3.30 17.81
C LEU A 200 -15.29 4.05 18.99
N SER A 201 -15.94 5.18 18.73
CA SER A 201 -16.82 5.86 19.67
C SER A 201 -18.07 5.01 19.95
N ALA A 202 -18.82 5.36 20.99
CA ALA A 202 -20.08 4.66 21.32
C ALA A 202 -21.08 4.67 20.16
N SER A 203 -21.20 5.78 19.43
CA SER A 203 -22.09 5.88 18.26
C SER A 203 -21.60 5.01 17.11
N GLN A 204 -20.31 5.02 16.80
CA GLN A 204 -19.72 4.15 15.78
C GLN A 204 -19.89 2.67 16.15
N GLN A 205 -19.69 2.31 17.42
CA GLN A 205 -19.85 0.94 17.89
C GLN A 205 -21.33 0.47 17.78
N ALA A 206 -22.30 1.35 17.97
CA ALA A 206 -23.70 1.03 17.77
C ALA A 206 -24.02 0.71 16.29
N MET A 207 -23.37 1.39 15.35
CA MET A 207 -23.51 1.14 13.91
C MET A 207 -23.00 -0.26 13.49
N VAL A 208 -21.98 -0.79 14.16
CA VAL A 208 -21.47 -2.15 13.89
C VAL A 208 -22.58 -3.20 13.92
N THR A 209 -23.49 -3.10 14.91
CA THR A 209 -24.66 -4.00 15.02
C THR A 209 -25.69 -3.72 13.93
N GLY A 210 -25.95 -2.44 13.63
CA GLY A 210 -26.92 -2.02 12.62
C GLY A 210 -26.56 -2.51 11.21
N TYR A 211 -25.28 -2.48 10.86
CA TYR A 211 -24.78 -2.99 9.58
C TYR A 211 -24.56 -4.52 9.54
N GLY A 212 -24.72 -5.22 10.65
CA GLY A 212 -24.48 -6.65 10.71
C GLY A 212 -23.01 -7.03 10.44
N TYR A 213 -22.07 -6.18 10.86
CA TYR A 213 -20.64 -6.45 10.70
C TYR A 213 -20.23 -7.75 11.39
N LYS A 214 -19.28 -8.42 10.80
CA LYS A 214 -18.72 -9.67 11.32
C LYS A 214 -17.43 -9.41 12.08
N ALA A 215 -17.01 -10.39 12.87
CA ALA A 215 -15.71 -10.37 13.52
C ALA A 215 -14.59 -10.11 12.48
N TYR A 216 -13.59 -9.34 12.87
CA TYR A 216 -12.44 -8.96 12.05
C TYR A 216 -12.75 -8.00 10.90
N THR A 217 -13.97 -7.44 10.83
CA THR A 217 -14.29 -6.37 9.87
C THR A 217 -13.43 -5.15 10.15
N GLN A 218 -12.91 -4.56 9.08
CA GLN A 218 -12.08 -3.37 9.17
C GLN A 218 -12.91 -2.12 9.51
N VAL A 219 -12.33 -1.25 10.31
CA VAL A 219 -12.78 0.10 10.63
C VAL A 219 -11.63 1.11 10.46
N LYS A 220 -10.65 0.75 9.66
CA LYS A 220 -9.48 1.56 9.33
C LYS A 220 -9.87 2.77 8.47
N PHE A 221 -10.64 2.51 7.41
CA PHE A 221 -11.06 3.53 6.45
C PHE A 221 -12.36 4.17 6.91
N ALA A 222 -12.28 5.42 7.36
CA ALA A 222 -13.41 6.19 7.84
C ALA A 222 -14.45 6.47 6.73
N PRO A 223 -15.70 6.76 7.08
CA PRO A 223 -16.64 7.33 6.13
C PRO A 223 -16.22 8.74 5.72
N TYR A 224 -16.67 9.19 4.56
CA TYR A 224 -16.38 10.53 4.05
C TYR A 224 -16.75 11.61 5.09
N ASN A 225 -15.84 12.54 5.32
CA ASN A 225 -15.95 13.59 6.35
C ASN A 225 -16.20 13.05 7.78
N ASN A 226 -15.95 11.77 8.05
CA ASN A 226 -16.32 11.07 9.28
C ASN A 226 -17.83 11.11 9.59
N VAL A 227 -18.69 11.31 8.58
CA VAL A 227 -20.14 11.31 8.73
C VAL A 227 -20.64 9.87 8.65
N LEU A 228 -21.19 9.39 9.78
CA LEU A 228 -21.76 8.04 9.85
C LEU A 228 -22.94 7.90 8.87
N GLU A 229 -23.05 6.73 8.26
CA GLU A 229 -24.12 6.39 7.29
C GLU A 229 -24.16 7.27 6.04
N THR A 230 -23.12 8.08 5.79
CA THR A 230 -23.10 8.88 4.56
C THR A 230 -23.19 7.98 3.32
N SER A 231 -24.03 8.38 2.37
CA SER A 231 -24.09 7.78 1.03
C SER A 231 -23.07 8.41 0.06
N ILE A 232 -22.40 9.48 0.48
CA ILE A 232 -21.37 10.15 -0.30
C ILE A 232 -20.08 9.38 -0.08
N ASN A 233 -19.58 8.73 -1.14
CA ASN A 233 -18.33 7.95 -1.14
C ASN A 233 -17.24 8.70 -1.89
N ALA A 234 -16.94 9.93 -1.44
CA ALA A 234 -15.95 10.84 -2.03
C ALA A 234 -14.64 10.89 -1.24
N ASN A 235 -14.28 9.80 -0.57
CA ASN A 235 -13.00 9.70 0.12
C ASN A 235 -11.85 9.77 -0.88
N ASP A 236 -10.80 10.48 -0.53
CA ASP A 236 -9.55 10.45 -1.26
C ASP A 236 -8.89 9.07 -1.16
N ILE A 237 -8.06 8.73 -2.14
CA ILE A 237 -7.43 7.41 -2.23
C ILE A 237 -5.93 7.54 -1.98
N PRO A 238 -5.38 6.89 -0.93
CA PRO A 238 -3.95 6.91 -0.66
C PRO A 238 -3.18 6.11 -1.71
N LEU A 239 -2.17 6.72 -2.34
CA LEU A 239 -1.25 6.07 -3.25
C LEU A 239 0.12 5.84 -2.62
N MET A 240 0.51 6.69 -1.68
CA MET A 240 1.78 6.56 -0.95
C MET A 240 1.70 7.25 0.40
N ARG A 241 2.16 6.57 1.44
CA ARG A 241 2.30 7.10 2.80
C ARG A 241 3.73 6.96 3.28
N VAL A 242 4.15 7.88 4.16
CA VAL A 242 5.52 7.89 4.66
C VAL A 242 5.87 6.64 5.50
N GLU A 243 4.90 6.02 6.13
CA GLU A 243 5.09 4.76 6.88
C GLU A 243 5.62 3.64 5.99
N GLU A 244 5.19 3.59 4.74
CA GLU A 244 5.72 2.62 3.78
C GLU A 244 7.22 2.81 3.57
N MET A 245 7.69 4.04 3.54
CA MET A 245 9.11 4.35 3.36
C MET A 245 9.96 3.86 4.54
N TYR A 246 9.47 3.98 5.77
CA TYR A 246 10.13 3.39 6.94
C TYR A 246 10.24 1.86 6.85
N LEU A 247 9.19 1.21 6.38
CA LEU A 247 9.17 -0.24 6.23
C LEU A 247 10.06 -0.72 5.07
N ILE A 248 10.10 0.01 3.94
CA ILE A 248 11.05 -0.26 2.85
C ILE A 248 12.49 -0.10 3.36
N LYS A 249 12.76 1.02 4.07
CA LYS A 249 14.10 1.29 4.61
C LYS A 249 14.56 0.17 5.53
N ALA A 250 13.71 -0.26 6.47
CA ALA A 250 14.05 -1.32 7.42
C ALA A 250 14.39 -2.64 6.74
N GLU A 251 13.58 -3.08 5.76
CA GLU A 251 13.84 -4.29 4.98
C GLU A 251 15.14 -4.16 4.19
N ALA A 252 15.28 -3.07 3.46
CA ALA A 252 16.39 -2.84 2.56
C ALA A 252 17.73 -2.71 3.31
N GLU A 253 17.75 -2.05 4.46
CA GLU A 253 18.90 -1.99 5.35
C GLU A 253 19.31 -3.38 5.85
N ALA A 254 18.35 -4.17 6.34
CA ALA A 254 18.63 -5.52 6.82
C ALA A 254 19.21 -6.41 5.71
N MET A 255 18.63 -6.34 4.51
CA MET A 255 19.05 -7.16 3.36
C MET A 255 20.34 -6.68 2.71
N SER A 256 20.80 -5.46 3.00
CA SER A 256 22.10 -4.90 2.55
C SER A 256 23.18 -4.90 3.63
N GLY A 257 22.94 -5.59 4.76
CA GLY A 257 23.93 -5.72 5.84
C GLY A 257 24.01 -4.52 6.78
N GLN A 258 22.99 -3.65 6.79
CA GLN A 258 22.85 -2.54 7.71
C GLN A 258 21.87 -2.89 8.85
N ASP A 259 21.69 -2.00 9.84
CA ASP A 259 20.85 -2.26 11.00
C ASP A 259 19.35 -1.98 10.75
N GLY A 260 18.77 -2.70 9.80
CA GLY A 260 17.34 -2.62 9.50
C GLY A 260 16.44 -3.06 10.66
N LYS A 261 16.95 -3.93 11.55
CA LYS A 261 16.26 -4.30 12.78
C LYS A 261 15.98 -3.08 13.65
N LYS A 262 17.00 -2.25 13.88
CA LYS A 262 16.86 -1.02 14.65
C LYS A 262 15.90 -0.04 14.00
N THR A 263 15.97 0.13 12.68
CA THR A 263 15.06 0.99 11.93
C THR A 263 13.61 0.55 12.10
N LEU A 264 13.32 -0.75 12.04
CA LEU A 264 11.98 -1.29 12.26
C LEU A 264 11.51 -1.06 13.71
N GLU A 265 12.37 -1.40 14.69
CA GLU A 265 12.03 -1.23 16.09
C GLU A 265 11.74 0.23 16.45
N ASP A 266 12.58 1.16 16.02
CA ASP A 266 12.42 2.59 16.30
C ASP A 266 11.09 3.11 15.71
N PHE A 267 10.75 2.72 14.48
CA PHE A 267 9.49 3.11 13.86
C PHE A 267 8.29 2.54 14.61
N ILE A 268 8.26 1.24 14.85
CA ILE A 268 7.11 0.59 15.49
C ILE A 268 6.96 1.05 16.94
N LYS A 269 8.04 1.17 17.71
CA LYS A 269 8.01 1.66 19.10
C LYS A 269 7.44 3.07 19.18
N LYS A 270 7.87 3.94 18.29
CA LYS A 270 7.47 5.34 18.30
C LYS A 270 6.02 5.56 17.86
N TYR A 271 5.53 4.80 16.89
CA TYR A 271 4.29 5.12 16.20
C TYR A 271 3.19 4.06 16.31
N ARG A 272 3.47 2.84 16.82
CA ARG A 272 2.51 1.73 16.79
C ARG A 272 2.41 0.97 18.11
N ASN A 273 3.53 0.64 18.74
CA ASN A 273 3.57 -0.19 19.95
C ASN A 273 4.86 0.07 20.74
N GLU A 274 4.79 0.82 21.84
CA GLU A 274 5.94 1.21 22.66
C GLU A 274 6.77 0.02 23.18
N SER A 275 6.13 -1.12 23.38
CA SER A 275 6.80 -2.35 23.89
C SER A 275 7.25 -3.29 22.77
N TYR A 276 7.23 -2.84 21.51
CA TYR A 276 7.63 -3.69 20.39
C TYR A 276 9.10 -4.06 20.42
N VAL A 277 9.38 -5.33 20.21
CA VAL A 277 10.72 -5.89 20.02
C VAL A 277 10.67 -6.87 18.86
N VAL A 278 11.60 -6.77 17.95
CA VAL A 278 11.75 -7.75 16.87
C VAL A 278 12.20 -9.07 17.47
N SER A 279 11.32 -10.06 17.40
CA SER A 279 11.57 -11.43 17.87
C SER A 279 11.98 -12.39 16.78
N ASN A 280 11.65 -12.09 15.53
CA ASN A 280 12.02 -12.92 14.40
C ASN A 280 13.49 -12.69 14.01
N SER A 281 14.26 -13.75 13.84
CA SER A 281 15.65 -13.66 13.36
C SER A 281 15.72 -13.28 11.87
N ASP A 282 14.67 -13.59 11.10
CA ASP A 282 14.50 -13.16 9.72
C ASP A 282 13.78 -11.80 9.68
N ILE A 283 14.55 -10.74 9.51
CA ILE A 283 14.03 -9.37 9.49
C ILE A 283 13.14 -9.13 8.26
N GLN A 284 13.42 -9.78 7.13
CA GLN A 284 12.58 -9.64 5.93
C GLN A 284 11.18 -10.19 6.17
N GLU A 285 11.06 -11.35 6.83
CA GLU A 285 9.75 -11.91 7.22
C GLU A 285 9.03 -11.03 8.24
N GLU A 286 9.76 -10.47 9.20
CA GLU A 286 9.17 -9.55 10.16
C GLU A 286 8.66 -8.26 9.50
N VAL A 287 9.45 -7.65 8.61
CA VAL A 287 8.99 -6.48 7.85
C VAL A 287 7.79 -6.84 6.95
N PHE A 288 7.80 -8.00 6.31
CA PHE A 288 6.64 -8.46 5.53
C PHE A 288 5.37 -8.54 6.38
N LEU A 289 5.46 -9.08 7.61
CA LEU A 289 4.34 -9.09 8.55
C LEU A 289 3.88 -7.65 8.86
N GLN A 290 4.82 -6.76 9.20
CA GLN A 290 4.51 -5.38 9.54
C GLN A 290 3.90 -4.61 8.36
N ARG A 291 4.35 -4.85 7.12
CA ARG A 291 3.77 -4.27 5.91
C ARG A 291 2.35 -4.77 5.66
N ARG A 292 2.07 -6.05 5.86
CA ARG A 292 0.71 -6.63 5.74
C ARG A 292 -0.27 -5.99 6.73
N ILE A 293 0.17 -5.66 7.94
CA ILE A 293 -0.65 -4.99 8.96
C ILE A 293 -0.82 -3.52 8.60
N GLU A 294 0.28 -2.81 8.39
CA GLU A 294 0.29 -1.36 8.18
C GLU A 294 -0.43 -0.93 6.91
N LEU A 295 -0.15 -1.63 5.81
CA LEU A 295 -0.61 -1.29 4.48
C LEU A 295 -1.85 -2.09 4.05
N TRP A 296 -2.54 -2.69 5.02
CA TRP A 296 -3.75 -3.47 4.73
C TRP A 296 -4.81 -2.61 4.01
N GLY A 297 -5.35 -3.13 2.92
CA GLY A 297 -6.36 -2.45 2.11
C GLY A 297 -5.84 -1.40 1.14
N GLU A 298 -4.53 -1.14 1.09
CA GLU A 298 -3.92 -0.10 0.23
C GLU A 298 -3.35 -0.65 -1.09
N GLY A 299 -3.61 -1.93 -1.41
CA GLY A 299 -3.23 -2.54 -2.69
C GLY A 299 -1.77 -2.98 -2.80
N LEU A 300 -0.96 -2.84 -1.75
CA LEU A 300 0.49 -3.06 -1.82
C LEU A 300 0.93 -4.51 -1.53
N ASN A 301 0.12 -5.28 -0.81
CA ASN A 301 0.50 -6.64 -0.41
C ASN A 301 0.74 -7.59 -1.59
N TRP A 302 0.03 -7.41 -2.71
CA TRP A 302 0.23 -8.21 -3.91
C TRP A 302 1.67 -8.13 -4.42
N PHE A 303 2.22 -6.92 -4.49
CA PHE A 303 3.59 -6.68 -4.95
C PHE A 303 4.63 -7.29 -4.00
N ASP A 304 4.37 -7.27 -2.69
CA ASP A 304 5.23 -7.94 -1.70
C ASP A 304 5.18 -9.47 -1.86
N VAL A 305 3.99 -10.06 -2.07
CA VAL A 305 3.83 -11.49 -2.35
C VAL A 305 4.63 -11.90 -3.59
N MET A 306 4.57 -11.10 -4.66
CA MET A 306 5.27 -11.38 -5.91
C MET A 306 6.79 -11.26 -5.76
N ARG A 307 7.30 -10.15 -5.23
CA ARG A 307 8.75 -9.93 -5.11
C ARG A 307 9.43 -10.87 -4.13
N LEU A 308 8.74 -11.29 -3.08
CA LEU A 308 9.24 -12.25 -2.08
C LEU A 308 8.98 -13.71 -2.47
N ASN A 309 8.46 -13.92 -3.67
CA ASN A 309 8.13 -15.25 -4.19
C ASN A 309 7.28 -16.07 -3.22
N LYS A 310 6.25 -15.44 -2.64
CA LYS A 310 5.32 -16.07 -1.72
C LYS A 310 4.06 -16.54 -2.44
N GLY A 311 3.48 -17.61 -1.93
CA GLY A 311 2.16 -18.07 -2.36
C GLY A 311 1.03 -17.44 -1.55
N VAL A 312 -0.17 -17.93 -1.78
CA VAL A 312 -1.34 -17.62 -0.96
C VAL A 312 -1.69 -18.86 -0.12
N ASP A 313 -1.76 -18.66 1.19
CA ASP A 313 -2.25 -19.67 2.13
C ASP A 313 -3.47 -19.10 2.88
N ARG A 314 -4.62 -19.74 2.67
CA ARG A 314 -5.89 -19.33 3.30
C ARG A 314 -6.26 -20.16 4.53
N ARG A 315 -5.42 -21.12 4.94
CA ARG A 315 -5.67 -21.91 6.16
C ARG A 315 -5.67 -21.00 7.39
N GLY A 316 -6.63 -21.20 8.26
CA GLY A 316 -6.77 -20.40 9.48
C GLY A 316 -7.20 -18.94 9.26
N ALA A 317 -7.52 -18.53 8.03
CA ALA A 317 -7.93 -17.18 7.71
C ALA A 317 -9.34 -16.82 8.22
N GLY A 318 -10.16 -17.83 8.55
CA GLY A 318 -11.51 -17.62 9.07
C GLY A 318 -12.59 -17.61 8.00
N PHE A 319 -12.33 -18.15 6.81
CA PHE A 319 -13.34 -18.32 5.78
C PHE A 319 -14.47 -19.26 6.24
N PRO A 320 -15.73 -18.93 5.95
CA PRO A 320 -16.88 -19.70 6.43
C PRO A 320 -17.10 -21.01 5.66
N ASN A 321 -16.43 -21.20 4.53
CA ASN A 321 -16.60 -22.35 3.65
C ASN A 321 -15.24 -22.93 3.26
N ASP A 322 -15.07 -24.24 3.41
CA ASP A 322 -13.82 -24.95 3.09
C ASP A 322 -13.41 -24.80 1.62
N ASN A 323 -14.35 -24.65 0.70
CA ASN A 323 -14.07 -24.38 -0.71
C ASN A 323 -13.36 -23.02 -0.95
N MET A 324 -13.39 -22.13 0.02
CA MET A 324 -12.65 -20.86 0.01
C MET A 324 -11.26 -20.99 0.60
N ILE A 325 -10.92 -22.14 1.18
CA ILE A 325 -9.63 -22.42 1.82
C ILE A 325 -8.77 -23.15 0.80
N PHE A 326 -8.03 -22.40 0.02
CA PHE A 326 -7.10 -22.93 -0.98
C PHE A 326 -5.71 -22.29 -0.84
N ASN A 327 -4.71 -23.02 -1.31
CA ASN A 327 -3.34 -22.55 -1.38
C ASN A 327 -2.93 -22.41 -2.84
N ILE A 328 -2.23 -21.34 -3.15
CA ILE A 328 -1.65 -21.08 -4.46
C ILE A 328 -0.13 -21.07 -4.28
N ALA A 329 0.58 -21.89 -5.06
CA ALA A 329 2.03 -21.93 -5.02
C ALA A 329 2.65 -20.61 -5.51
N PRO A 330 3.85 -20.21 -5.04
CA PRO A 330 4.48 -18.94 -5.39
C PRO A 330 4.64 -18.69 -6.90
N THR A 331 4.85 -19.75 -7.66
CA THR A 331 5.11 -19.68 -9.12
C THR A 331 3.90 -20.08 -9.96
N ASP A 332 2.72 -20.13 -9.36
CA ASP A 332 1.50 -20.49 -10.09
C ASP A 332 1.19 -19.42 -11.14
N PRO A 333 0.92 -19.83 -12.41
CA PRO A 333 0.60 -18.89 -13.48
C PRO A 333 -0.59 -17.97 -13.22
N ILE A 334 -1.47 -18.30 -12.27
CA ILE A 334 -2.61 -17.45 -11.87
C ILE A 334 -2.16 -16.07 -11.33
N PHE A 335 -0.88 -15.95 -10.89
CA PHE A 335 -0.35 -14.70 -10.39
C PHE A 335 -0.01 -13.68 -11.50
N ILE A 336 0.00 -14.08 -12.76
CA ILE A 336 0.28 -13.16 -13.86
C ILE A 336 -0.90 -13.06 -14.81
N VAL A 337 -1.14 -11.84 -15.29
CA VAL A 337 -2.16 -11.59 -16.31
C VAL A 337 -1.66 -12.15 -17.65
N ALA A 338 -2.42 -13.03 -18.26
CA ALA A 338 -2.08 -13.57 -19.57
C ALA A 338 -2.23 -12.48 -20.63
N TYR A 339 -1.28 -12.40 -21.58
CA TYR A 339 -1.50 -11.68 -22.81
C TYR A 339 -2.52 -12.46 -23.66
N SER A 340 -3.52 -11.77 -24.19
CA SER A 340 -4.32 -12.35 -25.26
C SER A 340 -3.42 -12.57 -26.47
N SER A 341 -3.36 -13.79 -26.99
CA SER A 341 -2.81 -14.05 -28.32
C SER A 341 -3.78 -13.42 -29.32
N SER A 342 -3.52 -12.19 -29.74
CA SER A 342 -4.14 -11.61 -30.93
C SER A 342 -3.46 -12.13 -32.19
#